data_dbc025936e863a20daa7b4e8ebb0472a
#
_entry.id   dbc025936e863a20daa7b4e8ebb0472a
#
_cell.length_a   1.000
_cell.length_b   1.000
_cell.length_c   1.000
_cell.angle_alpha   90.00
_cell.angle_beta   90.00
_cell.angle_gamma   90.00
#
_symmetry.space_group_name_H-M   'P 1'
#
loop_
_entity.id
_entity.type
_entity.pdbx_description
1 polymer ?
#
loop_
_entity_poly.entity_id
_entity_poly.type
_entity_poly.pdbx_seq_one_letter_code
_entity_poly.pdbx_strand_id
1 'polypeptide(L)'
;MRGLAAILARSAAPATDKVERMLAAAPHRGDQRVVRSIGACTIGISDLDGRNEATLAADNTLAVAFAGALDNADELAVRFGSAPGRPPLPADVVLAAFRAVGGKAPALLRGTYACVVTDGTQLWAFRDHVGLETVFYRKEADAVYVASEVKQVLRGAGVSPEPNLDAVEALFYGELGDPSVCALRGAQRLVAATLLTADLDSLNVFPYWDPEALLETATLSRTEATEQFRELFAQAIARMLTGRDVVSLSGGVDSPPIGAYANREYARLWNRPIPALSAVYPSYPESDESRYIELVAERLGLPLHTYQPGPQRLDRLQFWLKLFDGPWSTWSPEGTAERCAQAQAHGFTTILSGEFAEQVSALRPFLVSHLLWRGHLRGAVTQLRSQQAAGLGRRRLLAELREAATPRVVQARRFRRHPPAFLPSWIDLDRIGRRDAGHALPARRRWASAQLPFFGADPVGEADVYSHALYGIRARRPWADLDVWEFFLRLPAEVQFPDYRMKGFARDAFRGDVPDEILDRRDKTYMDRWFEEMGVDYPAVRHWVTKGDFRISGVDYAKLGNELEGGKMPLAHYLWAKDLATVHAFVDLWS
;
A
#
# COMPACT_ATOMS: atom_id res chain seq x y z
N MET A 1 2.79 8.38 14.38
CA MET A 1 1.62 7.77 13.73
C MET A 1 0.66 7.35 14.82
N ARG A 2 -0.49 6.98 14.53
CA ARG A 2 -1.73 7.09 15.28
C ARG A 2 -2.55 5.81 15.22
N GLY A 3 -3.33 5.57 16.24
CA GLY A 3 -4.23 4.44 16.32
C GLY A 3 -5.62 4.87 16.76
N LEU A 4 -6.59 4.06 16.43
CA LEU A 4 -7.93 4.16 16.96
C LEU A 4 -8.40 2.82 17.52
N ALA A 5 -9.35 2.86 18.45
CA ALA A 5 -10.06 1.70 18.95
C ALA A 5 -11.49 2.09 19.35
N ALA A 6 -12.42 1.17 19.17
CA ALA A 6 -13.81 1.36 19.56
C ALA A 6 -14.43 0.06 20.02
N ILE A 7 -15.36 0.16 20.95
CA ILE A 7 -16.21 -0.94 21.41
C ILE A 7 -17.66 -0.44 21.48
N LEU A 8 -18.55 -1.14 20.82
CA LEU A 8 -19.99 -1.02 21.02
C LEU A 8 -20.46 -2.26 21.78
N ALA A 9 -21.01 -2.11 22.98
CA ALA A 9 -21.34 -3.25 23.86
C ALA A 9 -22.73 -3.12 24.50
N ARG A 10 -23.39 -4.26 24.77
CA ARG A 10 -24.69 -4.30 25.48
C ARG A 10 -24.60 -3.85 26.95
N SER A 11 -23.40 -3.85 27.52
CA SER A 11 -23.18 -3.40 28.87
C SER A 11 -23.47 -1.91 29.03
N ALA A 12 -24.25 -1.54 30.04
CA ALA A 12 -24.47 -0.13 30.37
C ALA A 12 -23.21 0.56 30.95
N ALA A 13 -22.21 -0.20 31.41
CA ALA A 13 -20.96 0.36 31.89
C ALA A 13 -20.03 0.73 30.72
N PRO A 14 -19.42 1.94 30.74
CA PRO A 14 -18.44 2.34 29.74
C PRO A 14 -17.29 1.34 29.62
N ALA A 15 -16.86 1.05 28.39
CA ALA A 15 -15.76 0.13 28.11
C ALA A 15 -14.37 0.84 28.11
N THR A 16 -14.22 1.92 28.89
CA THR A 16 -13.02 2.78 28.89
C THR A 16 -11.74 1.99 29.10
N ASP A 17 -11.65 1.17 30.17
CA ASP A 17 -10.46 0.36 30.47
C ASP A 17 -10.16 -0.67 29.36
N LYS A 18 -11.20 -1.20 28.67
CA LYS A 18 -10.99 -2.12 27.56
C LYS A 18 -10.42 -1.38 26.35
N VAL A 19 -10.96 -0.21 26.00
CA VAL A 19 -10.45 0.62 24.89
C VAL A 19 -9.03 1.09 25.17
N GLU A 20 -8.70 1.50 26.40
CA GLU A 20 -7.33 1.85 26.80
C GLU A 20 -6.37 0.67 26.63
N ARG A 21 -6.77 -0.55 27.04
CA ARG A 21 -5.96 -1.77 26.82
C ARG A 21 -5.80 -2.11 25.33
N MET A 22 -6.82 -1.85 24.51
CA MET A 22 -6.72 -1.99 23.05
C MET A 22 -5.67 -1.04 22.49
N LEU A 23 -5.74 0.24 22.84
CA LEU A 23 -4.77 1.24 22.40
C LEU A 23 -3.35 0.92 22.89
N ALA A 24 -3.22 0.45 24.13
CA ALA A 24 -1.94 0.06 24.72
C ALA A 24 -1.30 -1.17 24.03
N ALA A 25 -2.06 -2.00 23.33
CA ALA A 25 -1.53 -3.16 22.60
C ALA A 25 -0.70 -2.77 21.36
N ALA A 26 -0.81 -1.52 20.89
CA ALA A 26 -0.04 -0.98 19.76
C ALA A 26 0.73 0.30 20.15
N PRO A 27 1.75 0.21 21.04
CA PRO A 27 2.44 1.38 21.60
C PRO A 27 3.19 2.21 20.55
N HIS A 28 3.58 1.62 19.43
CA HIS A 28 4.22 2.30 18.30
C HIS A 28 3.29 3.30 17.59
N ARG A 29 1.98 3.24 17.86
CA ARG A 29 0.99 4.19 17.32
C ARG A 29 0.78 5.44 18.17
N GLY A 30 1.49 5.58 19.27
CA GLY A 30 1.47 6.76 20.13
C GLY A 30 1.17 6.42 21.59
N ASP A 31 1.64 7.29 22.45
CA ASP A 31 1.55 7.20 23.92
C ASP A 31 0.47 8.13 24.51
N GLN A 32 0.10 9.18 23.80
CA GLN A 32 -1.01 10.07 24.16
C GLN A 32 -2.34 9.39 23.81
N ARG A 33 -3.14 9.06 24.83
CA ARG A 33 -4.43 8.37 24.64
C ARG A 33 -5.57 9.24 25.12
N VAL A 34 -6.62 9.27 24.32
CA VAL A 34 -7.89 9.94 24.66
C VAL A 34 -9.02 8.96 24.40
N VAL A 35 -9.87 8.76 25.41
CA VAL A 35 -11.02 7.85 25.32
C VAL A 35 -12.29 8.61 25.69
N ARG A 36 -13.38 8.33 24.98
CA ARG A 36 -14.69 8.91 25.22
C ARG A 36 -15.80 7.89 25.04
N SER A 37 -16.79 7.94 25.90
CA SER A 37 -17.99 7.11 25.82
C SER A 37 -19.20 7.95 25.46
N ILE A 38 -20.07 7.40 24.63
CA ILE A 38 -21.37 7.93 24.24
C ILE A 38 -22.35 6.75 24.13
N GLY A 39 -23.43 6.74 24.90
CA GLY A 39 -24.36 5.62 24.92
C GLY A 39 -23.67 4.29 25.23
N ALA A 40 -23.92 3.29 24.40
CA ALA A 40 -23.32 1.96 24.49
C ALA A 40 -21.95 1.85 23.82
N CYS A 41 -21.45 2.93 23.24
CA CYS A 41 -20.18 2.95 22.50
C CYS A 41 -19.08 3.70 23.26
N THR A 42 -17.88 3.14 23.27
CA THR A 42 -16.65 3.80 23.73
C THR A 42 -15.65 3.83 22.59
N ILE A 43 -15.15 5.01 22.25
CA ILE A 43 -14.16 5.23 21.21
C ILE A 43 -12.88 5.85 21.81
N GLY A 44 -11.75 5.58 21.21
CA GLY A 44 -10.48 6.15 21.64
C GLY A 44 -9.45 6.27 20.53
N ILE A 45 -8.47 7.12 20.77
CA ILE A 45 -7.34 7.36 19.88
C ILE A 45 -6.03 7.23 20.65
N SER A 46 -4.94 6.89 19.94
CA SER A 46 -3.57 7.10 20.38
C SER A 46 -2.82 7.98 19.37
N ASP A 47 -2.03 8.92 19.87
CA ASP A 47 -1.26 9.84 19.04
C ASP A 47 0.13 10.08 19.63
N LEU A 48 1.02 10.64 18.82
CA LEU A 48 2.30 11.18 19.28
C LEU A 48 2.11 12.61 19.74
N ASP A 49 2.75 12.96 20.84
CA ASP A 49 2.61 14.28 21.47
C ASP A 49 2.82 15.43 20.49
N GLY A 50 1.88 16.39 20.51
CA GLY A 50 1.90 17.61 19.73
C GLY A 50 1.71 17.45 18.22
N ARG A 51 1.34 16.29 17.70
CA ARG A 51 1.18 16.08 16.24
C ARG A 51 -0.24 16.21 15.74
N ASN A 52 -1.26 15.98 16.56
CA ASN A 52 -2.68 15.95 16.20
C ASN A 52 -2.99 15.09 14.96
N GLU A 53 -2.27 13.99 14.82
CA GLU A 53 -2.46 13.06 13.71
C GLU A 53 -3.61 12.08 13.98
N ALA A 54 -3.95 11.85 15.24
CA ALA A 54 -5.21 11.26 15.66
C ALA A 54 -6.01 12.29 16.42
N THR A 55 -7.29 12.42 16.07
CA THR A 55 -8.17 13.43 16.67
C THR A 55 -9.50 12.79 17.07
N LEU A 56 -10.08 13.32 18.14
CA LEU A 56 -11.38 12.90 18.63
C LEU A 56 -12.27 14.13 18.76
N ALA A 57 -13.45 14.08 18.14
CA ALA A 57 -14.48 15.08 18.22
C ALA A 57 -15.78 14.46 18.70
N ALA A 58 -16.59 15.22 19.44
CA ALA A 58 -17.91 14.78 19.81
C ALA A 58 -18.81 15.97 20.15
N ASP A 59 -20.10 15.78 19.92
CA ASP A 59 -21.17 16.63 20.42
C ASP A 59 -22.18 15.81 21.23
N ASN A 60 -23.42 16.29 21.32
CA ASN A 60 -24.48 15.60 22.08
C ASN A 60 -25.07 14.38 21.35
N THR A 61 -24.77 14.19 20.07
CA THR A 61 -25.39 13.18 19.21
C THR A 61 -24.41 12.24 18.54
N LEU A 62 -23.22 12.70 18.24
CA LEU A 62 -22.20 11.94 17.51
C LEU A 62 -20.82 12.07 18.16
N ALA A 63 -20.04 11.03 18.05
CA ALA A 63 -18.60 11.06 18.34
C ALA A 63 -17.80 10.47 17.20
N VAL A 64 -16.63 11.03 16.93
CA VAL A 64 -15.72 10.66 15.84
C VAL A 64 -14.32 10.43 16.40
N ALA A 65 -13.73 9.27 16.13
CA ALA A 65 -12.30 9.02 16.27
C ALA A 65 -11.69 8.92 14.86
N PHE A 66 -10.74 9.77 14.56
CA PHE A 66 -10.05 9.85 13.27
C PHE A 66 -8.56 9.66 13.49
N ALA A 67 -7.97 8.77 12.71
CA ALA A 67 -6.54 8.54 12.68
C ALA A 67 -6.06 8.64 11.23
N GLY A 68 -5.17 9.59 10.91
CA GLY A 68 -4.75 9.77 9.55
C GLY A 68 -4.47 11.21 9.16
N ALA A 69 -4.35 11.43 7.88
CA ALA A 69 -4.32 12.74 7.24
C ALA A 69 -5.57 12.91 6.38
N LEU A 70 -6.29 14.00 6.61
CA LEU A 70 -7.41 14.44 5.78
C LEU A 70 -6.91 15.57 4.88
N ASP A 71 -6.66 15.23 3.62
CA ASP A 71 -5.97 16.13 2.67
C ASP A 71 -6.86 17.25 2.13
N ASN A 72 -8.17 17.07 2.18
CA ASN A 72 -9.14 18.11 1.80
C ASN A 72 -9.91 18.66 3.01
N ALA A 73 -9.27 18.71 4.17
CA ALA A 73 -9.91 19.22 5.40
C ALA A 73 -10.45 20.64 5.25
N ASP A 74 -9.68 21.56 4.64
CA ASP A 74 -10.07 22.96 4.44
C ASP A 74 -11.30 23.09 3.52
N GLU A 75 -11.33 22.34 2.42
CA GLU A 75 -12.46 22.30 1.49
C GLU A 75 -13.74 21.83 2.20
N LEU A 76 -13.65 20.73 2.94
CA LEU A 76 -14.78 20.18 3.67
C LEU A 76 -15.22 21.07 4.83
N ALA A 77 -14.27 21.75 5.50
CA ALA A 77 -14.56 22.71 6.54
C ALA A 77 -15.38 23.90 6.01
N VAL A 78 -15.03 24.42 4.83
CA VAL A 78 -15.81 25.46 4.15
C VAL A 78 -17.20 24.94 3.77
N ARG A 79 -17.27 23.72 3.24
CA ARG A 79 -18.52 23.12 2.75
C ARG A 79 -19.53 22.80 3.86
N PHE A 80 -19.06 22.32 5.02
CA PHE A 80 -19.91 21.81 6.10
C PHE A 80 -19.90 22.68 7.35
N GLY A 81 -19.15 23.79 7.36
CA GLY A 81 -19.17 24.76 8.45
C GLY A 81 -18.40 24.29 9.68
N SER A 82 -17.07 24.26 9.62
CA SER A 82 -16.24 24.15 10.83
C SER A 82 -16.14 25.49 11.55
N ALA A 83 -15.92 25.44 12.87
CA ALA A 83 -15.80 26.63 13.70
C ALA A 83 -14.72 27.59 13.16
N PRO A 84 -15.02 28.88 12.97
CA PRO A 84 -14.04 29.83 12.47
C PRO A 84 -12.93 30.08 13.49
N GLY A 85 -11.69 30.25 13.01
CA GLY A 85 -10.55 30.75 13.80
C GLY A 85 -9.53 29.73 14.29
N ARG A 86 -9.67 28.45 13.95
CA ARG A 86 -8.64 27.42 14.12
C ARG A 86 -8.46 26.61 12.83
N PRO A 87 -7.24 26.10 12.53
CA PRO A 87 -7.09 25.07 11.51
C PRO A 87 -8.04 23.92 11.82
N PRO A 88 -8.83 23.44 10.85
CA PRO A 88 -9.82 22.41 11.12
C PRO A 88 -9.14 21.10 11.50
N LEU A 89 -9.50 20.54 12.65
CA LEU A 89 -9.06 19.20 13.03
C LEU A 89 -9.85 18.15 12.23
N PRO A 90 -9.21 17.09 11.74
CA PRO A 90 -9.85 16.07 10.91
C PRO A 90 -11.15 15.50 11.50
N ALA A 91 -11.16 15.18 12.80
CA ALA A 91 -12.36 14.66 13.45
C ALA A 91 -13.53 15.64 13.46
N ASP A 92 -13.27 16.96 13.65
CA ASP A 92 -14.34 17.98 13.63
C ASP A 92 -14.95 18.13 12.24
N VAL A 93 -14.10 18.07 11.20
CA VAL A 93 -14.53 18.11 9.79
C VAL A 93 -15.39 16.88 9.44
N VAL A 94 -14.93 15.69 9.84
CA VAL A 94 -15.68 14.45 9.61
C VAL A 94 -17.00 14.45 10.39
N LEU A 95 -17.02 14.95 11.63
CA LEU A 95 -18.23 15.10 12.43
C LEU A 95 -19.26 15.97 11.71
N ALA A 96 -18.85 17.13 11.19
CA ALA A 96 -19.72 18.04 10.45
C ALA A 96 -20.22 17.40 9.13
N ALA A 97 -19.34 16.77 8.38
CA ALA A 97 -19.69 16.08 7.13
C ALA A 97 -20.65 14.90 7.40
N PHE A 98 -20.36 14.06 8.40
CA PHE A 98 -21.20 12.92 8.74
C PHE A 98 -22.59 13.33 9.22
N ARG A 99 -22.68 14.42 9.97
CA ARG A 99 -23.97 15.01 10.37
C ARG A 99 -24.79 15.47 9.15
N ALA A 100 -24.13 16.06 8.17
CA ALA A 100 -24.81 16.60 6.98
C ALA A 100 -25.27 15.52 5.99
N VAL A 101 -24.45 14.48 5.78
CA VAL A 101 -24.68 13.50 4.70
C VAL A 101 -24.61 12.03 5.15
N GLY A 102 -24.44 11.76 6.45
CA GLY A 102 -24.41 10.41 7.02
C GLY A 102 -23.36 9.51 6.38
N GLY A 103 -23.72 8.26 6.12
CA GLY A 103 -22.85 7.25 5.51
C GLY A 103 -22.32 7.58 4.11
N LYS A 104 -22.69 8.71 3.51
CA LYS A 104 -22.10 9.22 2.26
C LYS A 104 -20.83 10.05 2.50
N ALA A 105 -20.54 10.43 3.74
CA ALA A 105 -19.37 11.22 4.08
C ALA A 105 -18.04 10.58 3.64
N PRO A 106 -17.78 9.25 3.81
CA PRO A 106 -16.52 8.64 3.41
C PRO A 106 -16.12 8.89 1.94
N ALA A 107 -17.09 8.91 1.03
CA ALA A 107 -16.84 9.15 -0.40
C ALA A 107 -16.32 10.57 -0.71
N LEU A 108 -16.52 11.53 0.22
CA LEU A 108 -16.09 12.92 0.05
C LEU A 108 -14.68 13.18 0.57
N LEU A 109 -14.15 12.29 1.40
CA LEU A 109 -12.85 12.49 2.04
C LEU A 109 -11.71 12.18 1.08
N ARG A 110 -10.64 12.92 1.18
CA ARG A 110 -9.37 12.70 0.48
C ARG A 110 -8.25 12.56 1.51
N GLY A 111 -7.37 11.60 1.32
CA GLY A 111 -6.23 11.40 2.20
C GLY A 111 -5.97 9.94 2.57
N THR A 112 -5.17 9.75 3.62
CA THR A 112 -4.78 8.45 4.17
C THR A 112 -5.30 8.38 5.60
N TYR A 113 -6.36 7.59 5.85
CA TYR A 113 -7.06 7.64 7.13
C TYR A 113 -7.80 6.35 7.50
N ALA A 114 -8.04 6.22 8.80
CA ALA A 114 -8.99 5.32 9.41
C ALA A 114 -9.94 6.15 10.29
N CYS A 115 -11.23 5.81 10.31
CA CYS A 115 -12.24 6.56 11.04
C CYS A 115 -13.30 5.67 11.66
N VAL A 116 -13.73 6.03 12.86
CA VAL A 116 -14.91 5.48 13.54
C VAL A 116 -15.83 6.62 13.92
N VAL A 117 -17.12 6.47 13.61
CA VAL A 117 -18.19 7.37 14.01
C VAL A 117 -19.22 6.58 14.83
N THR A 118 -19.83 7.20 15.82
CA THR A 118 -20.91 6.57 16.60
C THR A 118 -21.92 7.61 17.10
N ASP A 119 -23.20 7.19 17.19
CA ASP A 119 -24.26 7.91 17.89
C ASP A 119 -24.56 7.31 19.27
N GLY A 120 -23.76 6.34 19.71
CA GLY A 120 -23.93 5.63 20.96
C GLY A 120 -24.83 4.39 20.87
N THR A 121 -25.53 4.19 19.76
CA THR A 121 -26.35 2.99 19.48
C THR A 121 -25.86 2.25 18.25
N GLN A 122 -25.33 2.98 17.29
CA GLN A 122 -24.70 2.48 16.07
C GLN A 122 -23.24 2.90 15.99
N LEU A 123 -22.46 2.08 15.27
CA LEU A 123 -21.06 2.34 14.98
C LEU A 123 -20.86 2.25 13.46
N TRP A 124 -20.19 3.23 12.91
CA TRP A 124 -19.69 3.27 11.53
C TRP A 124 -18.17 3.25 11.55
N ALA A 125 -17.55 2.38 10.77
CA ALA A 125 -16.11 2.39 10.58
C ALA A 125 -15.75 2.38 9.10
N PHE A 126 -14.75 3.15 8.72
CA PHE A 126 -14.28 3.21 7.34
C PHE A 126 -12.81 3.60 7.28
N ARG A 127 -12.17 3.28 6.16
CA ARG A 127 -10.79 3.63 5.87
C ARG A 127 -10.70 4.23 4.47
N ASP A 128 -9.57 4.84 4.14
CA ASP A 128 -9.38 5.52 2.87
C ASP A 128 -9.59 4.63 1.63
N HIS A 129 -9.78 5.27 0.49
CA HIS A 129 -10.14 4.65 -0.78
C HIS A 129 -9.10 3.64 -1.29
N VAL A 130 -7.82 3.90 -1.03
CA VAL A 130 -6.70 3.05 -1.49
C VAL A 130 -6.31 2.01 -0.44
N GLY A 131 -6.72 2.24 0.83
CA GLY A 131 -6.42 1.35 1.94
C GLY A 131 -5.01 1.53 2.51
N LEU A 132 -4.54 2.77 2.54
CA LEU A 132 -3.21 3.11 3.07
C LEU A 132 -3.16 3.17 4.60
N GLU A 133 -4.30 3.29 5.29
CA GLU A 133 -4.41 3.04 6.73
C GLU A 133 -5.17 1.74 7.00
N THR A 134 -5.03 1.19 8.20
CA THR A 134 -5.57 -0.11 8.56
C THR A 134 -6.72 -0.03 9.55
N VAL A 135 -7.76 -0.85 9.32
CA VAL A 135 -8.88 -1.06 10.25
C VAL A 135 -9.23 -2.54 10.30
N PHE A 136 -9.37 -3.06 11.50
CA PHE A 136 -9.81 -4.43 11.77
C PHE A 136 -11.00 -4.42 12.71
N TYR A 137 -11.83 -5.46 12.62
CA TYR A 137 -13.04 -5.57 13.43
C TYR A 137 -13.34 -7.01 13.83
N ARG A 138 -14.18 -7.14 14.86
CA ARG A 138 -14.75 -8.40 15.34
C ARG A 138 -16.16 -8.14 15.86
N LYS A 139 -17.12 -8.99 15.50
CA LYS A 139 -18.45 -9.02 16.10
C LYS A 139 -18.60 -10.25 16.99
N GLU A 140 -19.12 -10.04 18.18
CA GLU A 140 -19.56 -11.05 19.13
C GLU A 140 -21.06 -10.87 19.40
N ALA A 141 -21.66 -11.76 20.18
CA ALA A 141 -23.08 -11.71 20.48
C ALA A 141 -23.49 -10.43 21.26
N ASP A 142 -22.58 -9.88 22.07
CA ASP A 142 -22.82 -8.77 22.98
C ASP A 142 -21.95 -7.55 22.71
N ALA A 143 -21.03 -7.61 21.75
CA ALA A 143 -20.14 -6.50 21.44
C ALA A 143 -19.60 -6.50 20.00
N VAL A 144 -19.24 -5.30 19.53
CA VAL A 144 -18.48 -5.08 18.30
C VAL A 144 -17.19 -4.35 18.68
N TYR A 145 -16.07 -4.87 18.22
CA TYR A 145 -14.73 -4.32 18.40
C TYR A 145 -14.19 -3.81 17.09
N VAL A 146 -13.62 -2.61 17.08
CA VAL A 146 -12.95 -2.01 15.91
C VAL A 146 -11.63 -1.43 16.37
N ALA A 147 -10.55 -1.64 15.62
CA ALA A 147 -9.25 -1.02 15.91
C ALA A 147 -8.34 -0.96 14.68
N SER A 148 -7.25 -0.22 14.83
CA SER A 148 -6.22 -0.09 13.79
C SER A 148 -5.41 -1.37 13.54
N GLU A 149 -5.32 -2.28 14.51
CA GLU A 149 -4.50 -3.50 14.41
C GLU A 149 -5.24 -4.73 14.96
N VAL A 150 -4.90 -5.91 14.41
CA VAL A 150 -5.49 -7.20 14.83
C VAL A 150 -5.27 -7.44 16.33
N LYS A 151 -4.04 -7.24 16.83
CA LYS A 151 -3.72 -7.41 18.26
C LYS A 151 -4.57 -6.55 19.19
N GLN A 152 -4.96 -5.36 18.75
CA GLN A 152 -5.85 -4.48 19.51
C GLN A 152 -7.27 -5.05 19.61
N VAL A 153 -7.81 -5.57 18.50
CA VAL A 153 -9.13 -6.22 18.45
C VAL A 153 -9.15 -7.44 19.35
N LEU A 154 -8.15 -8.33 19.22
CA LEU A 154 -8.04 -9.54 20.04
C LEU A 154 -7.91 -9.18 21.55
N ARG A 155 -7.12 -8.16 21.88
CA ARG A 155 -6.97 -7.68 23.26
C ARG A 155 -8.27 -7.16 23.86
N GLY A 156 -9.07 -6.43 23.06
CA GLY A 156 -10.38 -5.93 23.47
C GLY A 156 -11.40 -7.06 23.73
N ALA A 157 -11.41 -8.04 22.86
CA ALA A 157 -12.29 -9.20 22.95
C ALA A 157 -11.85 -10.24 23.99
N GLY A 158 -10.60 -10.15 24.50
CA GLY A 158 -10.04 -11.15 25.43
C GLY A 158 -9.73 -12.48 24.76
N VAL A 159 -9.46 -12.47 23.45
CA VAL A 159 -9.13 -13.64 22.64
C VAL A 159 -7.61 -13.76 22.50
N SER A 160 -7.09 -14.97 22.72
CA SER A 160 -5.68 -15.26 22.47
C SER A 160 -5.40 -15.28 20.98
N PRO A 161 -4.26 -14.72 20.52
CA PRO A 161 -3.87 -14.80 19.12
C PRO A 161 -3.61 -16.27 18.72
N GLU A 162 -4.17 -16.68 17.59
CA GLU A 162 -4.02 -18.03 17.01
C GLU A 162 -3.80 -17.90 15.51
N PRO A 163 -2.81 -18.61 14.91
CA PRO A 163 -2.58 -18.57 13.47
C PRO A 163 -3.79 -19.11 12.69
N ASN A 164 -4.16 -18.40 11.64
CA ASN A 164 -5.11 -18.89 10.63
C ASN A 164 -4.31 -19.64 9.55
N LEU A 165 -4.10 -20.92 9.72
CA LEU A 165 -3.23 -21.72 8.87
C LEU A 165 -3.65 -21.69 7.39
N ASP A 166 -4.96 -21.67 7.11
CA ASP A 166 -5.47 -21.59 5.74
C ASP A 166 -5.12 -20.25 5.09
N ALA A 167 -5.27 -19.16 5.84
CA ALA A 167 -4.93 -17.81 5.36
C ALA A 167 -3.42 -17.65 5.14
N VAL A 168 -2.61 -18.20 6.03
CA VAL A 168 -1.15 -18.15 5.96
C VAL A 168 -0.63 -18.98 4.78
N GLU A 169 -1.22 -20.15 4.53
CA GLU A 169 -0.91 -20.97 3.37
C GLU A 169 -1.32 -20.28 2.07
N ALA A 170 -2.52 -19.70 2.01
CA ALA A 170 -2.98 -18.92 0.87
C ALA A 170 -2.07 -17.72 0.58
N LEU A 171 -1.63 -17.00 1.63
CA LEU A 171 -0.69 -15.89 1.51
C LEU A 171 0.66 -16.34 0.93
N PHE A 172 1.22 -17.46 1.39
CA PHE A 172 2.47 -18.01 0.88
C PHE A 172 2.38 -18.30 -0.63
N TYR A 173 1.30 -18.90 -1.10
CA TYR A 173 1.08 -19.15 -2.52
C TYR A 173 0.63 -17.91 -3.29
N GLY A 174 0.35 -16.78 -2.60
CA GLY A 174 -0.22 -15.57 -3.19
C GLY A 174 -1.61 -15.83 -3.78
N GLU A 175 -2.38 -16.76 -3.19
CA GLU A 175 -3.76 -17.01 -3.59
C GLU A 175 -4.62 -15.81 -3.19
N LEU A 176 -5.37 -15.26 -4.15
CA LEU A 176 -6.35 -14.21 -3.88
C LEU A 176 -7.59 -14.85 -3.28
N GLY A 177 -7.69 -14.82 -1.98
CA GLY A 177 -8.86 -15.24 -1.22
C GLY A 177 -9.78 -14.07 -0.87
N ASP A 178 -10.55 -14.25 0.20
CA ASP A 178 -11.33 -13.16 0.80
C ASP A 178 -10.37 -12.13 1.43
N PRO A 179 -10.36 -10.87 0.95
CA PRO A 179 -9.45 -9.84 1.44
C PRO A 179 -9.70 -9.45 2.90
N SER A 180 -10.85 -9.81 3.48
CA SER A 180 -11.14 -9.54 4.89
C SER A 180 -10.45 -10.51 5.85
N VAL A 181 -9.92 -11.64 5.35
CA VAL A 181 -9.31 -12.68 6.19
C VAL A 181 -7.92 -12.25 6.66
N CYS A 182 -7.64 -12.44 7.93
CA CYS A 182 -6.37 -12.11 8.58
C CYS A 182 -5.52 -13.37 8.84
N ALA A 183 -4.21 -13.17 8.98
CA ALA A 183 -3.26 -14.23 9.33
C ALA A 183 -3.46 -14.75 10.77
N LEU A 184 -4.01 -13.93 11.67
CA LEU A 184 -4.49 -14.35 12.99
C LEU A 184 -6.01 -14.54 12.96
N ARG A 185 -6.51 -15.58 13.61
CA ARG A 185 -7.93 -15.82 13.80
C ARG A 185 -8.55 -14.79 14.76
N GLY A 186 -9.84 -14.60 14.64
CA GLY A 186 -10.60 -13.80 15.60
C GLY A 186 -10.74 -12.32 15.28
N ALA A 187 -10.19 -11.86 14.18
CA ALA A 187 -10.45 -10.52 13.62
C ALA A 187 -10.62 -10.60 12.11
N GLN A 188 -11.31 -9.60 11.55
CA GLN A 188 -11.46 -9.40 10.11
C GLN A 188 -10.90 -8.04 9.71
N ARG A 189 -10.34 -7.95 8.52
CA ARG A 189 -9.89 -6.70 7.92
C ARG A 189 -11.06 -5.96 7.30
N LEU A 190 -11.17 -4.67 7.56
CA LEU A 190 -12.05 -3.81 6.79
C LEU A 190 -11.35 -3.48 5.47
N VAL A 191 -11.94 -3.90 4.36
CA VAL A 191 -11.39 -3.71 3.01
C VAL A 191 -11.36 -2.22 2.65
N ALA A 192 -10.39 -1.79 1.85
CA ALA A 192 -10.30 -0.40 1.37
C ALA A 192 -11.61 0.05 0.71
N ALA A 193 -11.91 1.35 0.79
CA ALA A 193 -13.10 1.95 0.22
C ALA A 193 -14.44 1.29 0.66
N THR A 194 -14.48 0.69 1.85
CA THR A 194 -15.70 0.13 2.41
C THR A 194 -16.12 0.83 3.70
N LEU A 195 -17.42 0.87 3.92
CA LEU A 195 -18.07 1.34 5.14
C LEU A 195 -18.67 0.15 5.89
N LEU A 196 -18.21 -0.05 7.11
CA LEU A 196 -18.84 -0.94 8.07
C LEU A 196 -19.92 -0.15 8.83
N THR A 197 -21.10 -0.74 8.95
CA THR A 197 -22.17 -0.28 9.84
C THR A 197 -22.52 -1.40 10.79
N ALA A 198 -22.57 -1.11 12.07
CA ALA A 198 -22.91 -2.10 13.08
C ALA A 198 -23.79 -1.51 14.17
N ASP A 199 -24.72 -2.31 14.62
CA ASP A 199 -25.37 -2.24 15.92
C ASP A 199 -25.14 -3.56 16.68
N LEU A 200 -25.78 -3.73 17.83
CA LEU A 200 -25.58 -4.94 18.63
C LEU A 200 -26.18 -6.21 18.00
N ASP A 201 -27.10 -6.07 17.06
CA ASP A 201 -27.79 -7.20 16.42
C ASP A 201 -27.25 -7.47 15.02
N SER A 202 -26.81 -6.45 14.29
CA SER A 202 -26.38 -6.53 12.89
C SER A 202 -24.98 -5.96 12.66
N LEU A 203 -24.31 -6.43 11.60
CA LEU A 203 -23.08 -5.86 11.05
C LEU A 203 -23.12 -6.03 9.53
N ASN A 204 -22.93 -4.92 8.82
CA ASN A 204 -22.89 -4.91 7.37
C ASN A 204 -21.66 -4.15 6.89
N VAL A 205 -21.05 -4.61 5.78
CA VAL A 205 -19.93 -3.95 5.11
C VAL A 205 -20.29 -3.79 3.64
N PHE A 206 -20.16 -2.59 3.12
CA PHE A 206 -20.45 -2.29 1.72
C PHE A 206 -19.50 -1.24 1.15
N PRO A 207 -19.18 -1.31 -0.17
CA PRO A 207 -18.28 -0.33 -0.80
C PRO A 207 -18.97 1.05 -0.85
N TYR A 208 -18.17 2.11 -0.66
CA TYR A 208 -18.61 3.49 -0.85
C TYR A 208 -17.97 4.16 -2.08
N TRP A 209 -17.12 3.44 -2.80
CA TRP A 209 -16.47 3.87 -4.04
C TRP A 209 -16.37 2.71 -5.02
N ASP A 210 -16.59 2.98 -6.30
CA ASP A 210 -16.53 2.01 -7.38
C ASP A 210 -15.51 2.48 -8.44
N PRO A 211 -14.27 2.00 -8.39
CA PRO A 211 -13.24 2.35 -9.36
C PRO A 211 -13.51 1.75 -10.75
N GLU A 212 -14.24 0.64 -10.88
CA GLU A 212 -14.55 0.03 -12.17
C GLU A 212 -15.47 0.94 -13.00
N ALA A 213 -16.39 1.65 -12.36
CA ALA A 213 -17.27 2.60 -13.03
C ALA A 213 -16.54 3.82 -13.62
N LEU A 214 -15.30 4.07 -13.21
CA LEU A 214 -14.50 5.21 -13.68
C LEU A 214 -13.69 4.89 -14.95
N LEU A 215 -13.50 3.60 -15.28
CA LEU A 215 -12.57 3.19 -16.33
C LEU A 215 -12.88 3.80 -17.70
N GLU A 216 -11.89 4.52 -18.24
CA GLU A 216 -11.92 5.13 -19.59
C GLU A 216 -13.14 6.03 -19.86
N THR A 217 -13.63 6.75 -18.84
CA THR A 217 -14.79 7.64 -18.95
C THR A 217 -14.45 9.04 -19.45
N ALA A 218 -13.17 9.45 -19.45
CA ALA A 218 -12.74 10.76 -19.91
C ALA A 218 -12.63 10.83 -21.44
N THR A 219 -12.87 12.02 -21.99
CA THR A 219 -12.73 12.33 -23.41
C THR A 219 -11.69 13.43 -23.64
N LEU A 220 -10.53 13.29 -23.01
CA LEU A 220 -9.46 14.28 -23.05
C LEU A 220 -8.50 14.02 -24.21
N SER A 221 -8.08 15.09 -24.88
CA SER A 221 -6.89 15.07 -25.73
C SER A 221 -5.63 14.87 -24.85
N ARG A 222 -4.51 14.49 -25.49
CA ARG A 222 -3.24 14.32 -24.76
C ARG A 222 -2.76 15.61 -24.09
N THR A 223 -2.94 16.76 -24.74
CA THR A 223 -2.53 18.06 -24.19
C THR A 223 -3.35 18.40 -22.95
N GLU A 224 -4.68 18.34 -23.05
CA GLU A 224 -5.59 18.58 -21.90
C GLU A 224 -5.30 17.60 -20.76
N ALA A 225 -5.07 16.32 -21.07
CA ALA A 225 -4.73 15.32 -20.07
C ALA A 225 -3.39 15.63 -19.38
N THR A 226 -2.40 16.12 -20.11
CA THR A 226 -1.09 16.49 -19.55
C THR A 226 -1.22 17.69 -18.60
N GLU A 227 -1.96 18.72 -19.01
CA GLU A 227 -2.19 19.91 -18.20
C GLU A 227 -2.96 19.57 -16.91
N GLN A 228 -4.06 18.84 -17.04
CA GLN A 228 -4.87 18.40 -15.90
C GLN A 228 -4.07 17.51 -14.93
N PHE A 229 -3.28 16.58 -15.44
CA PHE A 229 -2.45 15.73 -14.59
C PHE A 229 -1.41 16.53 -13.80
N ARG A 230 -0.72 17.47 -14.44
CA ARG A 230 0.27 18.34 -13.76
C ARG A 230 -0.38 19.14 -12.64
N GLU A 231 -1.58 19.67 -12.88
CA GLU A 231 -2.33 20.42 -11.88
C GLU A 231 -2.75 19.52 -10.70
N LEU A 232 -3.36 18.37 -10.97
CA LEU A 232 -3.76 17.41 -9.93
C LEU A 232 -2.57 16.91 -9.10
N PHE A 233 -1.44 16.63 -9.76
CA PHE A 233 -0.23 16.17 -9.09
C PHE A 233 0.39 17.27 -8.21
N ALA A 234 0.37 18.52 -8.67
CA ALA A 234 0.80 19.67 -7.87
C ALA A 234 -0.10 19.86 -6.64
N GLN A 235 -1.43 19.79 -6.81
CA GLN A 235 -2.40 19.88 -5.72
C GLN A 235 -2.23 18.74 -4.70
N ALA A 236 -2.04 17.50 -5.18
CA ALA A 236 -1.80 16.35 -4.32
C ALA A 236 -0.56 16.56 -3.43
N ILE A 237 0.54 17.04 -4.02
CA ILE A 237 1.77 17.32 -3.26
C ILE A 237 1.53 18.46 -2.27
N ALA A 238 0.95 19.57 -2.69
CA ALA A 238 0.72 20.74 -1.83
C ALA A 238 -0.10 20.38 -0.57
N ARG A 239 -1.14 19.53 -0.72
CA ARG A 239 -1.97 19.05 0.40
C ARG A 239 -1.21 18.14 1.38
N MET A 240 -0.10 17.53 0.94
CA MET A 240 0.66 16.55 1.73
C MET A 240 1.79 17.16 2.56
N LEU A 241 2.17 18.40 2.30
CA LEU A 241 3.33 19.03 2.95
C LEU A 241 3.00 19.52 4.37
N THR A 242 3.97 19.39 5.26
CA THR A 242 3.85 19.72 6.69
C THR A 242 4.91 20.71 7.19
N GLY A 243 5.94 20.99 6.36
CA GLY A 243 7.10 21.79 6.74
C GLY A 243 8.22 21.01 7.44
N ARG A 244 8.01 19.71 7.73
CA ARG A 244 9.03 18.80 8.30
C ARG A 244 9.17 17.54 7.46
N ASP A 245 9.17 17.75 6.14
CA ASP A 245 9.10 16.71 5.13
C ASP A 245 10.47 16.47 4.50
N VAL A 246 10.66 15.26 4.00
CA VAL A 246 11.80 14.88 3.16
C VAL A 246 11.31 14.05 1.98
N VAL A 247 11.91 14.23 0.80
CA VAL A 247 11.63 13.42 -0.38
C VAL A 247 12.53 12.19 -0.37
N SER A 248 11.96 10.99 -0.38
CA SER A 248 12.71 9.75 -0.66
C SER A 248 13.07 9.74 -2.14
N LEU A 249 14.27 10.24 -2.46
CA LEU A 249 14.73 10.45 -3.83
C LEU A 249 15.47 9.22 -4.34
N SER A 250 15.16 8.80 -5.57
CA SER A 250 15.89 7.78 -6.33
C SER A 250 16.32 8.33 -7.68
N GLY A 251 17.21 7.63 -8.37
CA GLY A 251 17.58 7.95 -9.75
C GLY A 251 16.53 7.52 -10.80
N GLY A 252 15.38 7.01 -10.37
CA GLY A 252 14.28 6.62 -11.25
C GLY A 252 13.39 7.80 -11.65
N VAL A 253 12.24 7.50 -12.30
CA VAL A 253 11.31 8.51 -12.85
C VAL A 253 10.17 8.88 -11.90
N ASP A 254 10.02 8.23 -10.76
CA ASP A 254 8.84 8.33 -9.89
C ASP A 254 8.98 9.39 -8.81
N SER A 255 10.15 9.48 -8.18
CA SER A 255 10.41 10.42 -7.08
C SER A 255 10.90 11.81 -7.54
N PRO A 256 11.65 12.00 -8.64
CA PRO A 256 12.07 13.32 -9.08
C PRO A 256 10.94 14.33 -9.31
N PRO A 257 9.79 13.95 -9.93
CA PRO A 257 8.65 14.87 -10.04
C PRO A 257 8.14 15.33 -8.68
N ILE A 258 8.12 14.45 -7.68
CA ILE A 258 7.72 14.82 -6.31
C ILE A 258 8.68 15.88 -5.77
N GLY A 259 10.00 15.67 -5.94
CA GLY A 259 11.02 16.65 -5.55
C GLY A 259 10.83 17.99 -6.23
N ALA A 260 10.57 18.01 -7.54
CA ALA A 260 10.37 19.24 -8.30
C ALA A 260 9.17 20.06 -7.81
N TYR A 261 8.01 19.40 -7.68
CA TYR A 261 6.78 20.10 -7.26
C TYR A 261 6.81 20.46 -5.77
N ALA A 262 7.28 19.57 -4.90
CA ALA A 262 7.41 19.84 -3.48
C ALA A 262 8.40 20.99 -3.20
N ASN A 263 9.49 21.10 -3.97
CA ASN A 263 10.46 22.17 -3.81
C ASN A 263 9.87 23.56 -4.12
N ARG A 264 9.04 23.65 -5.17
CA ARG A 264 8.32 24.88 -5.50
C ARG A 264 7.39 25.30 -4.37
N GLU A 265 6.63 24.36 -3.82
CA GLU A 265 5.73 24.64 -2.70
C GLU A 265 6.48 24.99 -1.41
N TYR A 266 7.61 24.33 -1.13
CA TYR A 266 8.46 24.66 0.01
C TYR A 266 9.04 26.06 -0.07
N ALA A 267 9.53 26.46 -1.26
CA ALA A 267 9.99 27.82 -1.50
C ALA A 267 8.86 28.85 -1.27
N ARG A 268 7.64 28.53 -1.72
CA ARG A 268 6.45 29.40 -1.57
C ARG A 268 6.00 29.52 -0.12
N LEU A 269 5.91 28.38 0.62
CA LEU A 269 5.32 28.33 1.96
C LEU A 269 6.32 28.67 3.07
N TRP A 270 7.58 28.23 2.92
CA TRP A 270 8.59 28.32 4.00
C TRP A 270 9.90 29.00 3.57
N ASN A 271 9.96 29.56 2.37
CA ASN A 271 11.13 30.25 1.82
C ASN A 271 12.44 29.45 1.96
N ARG A 272 12.39 28.15 1.73
CA ARG A 272 13.52 27.23 1.75
C ARG A 272 13.29 26.04 0.83
N PRO A 273 14.34 25.35 0.37
CA PRO A 273 14.19 24.11 -0.39
C PRO A 273 13.72 22.95 0.49
N ILE A 274 13.06 21.97 -0.12
CA ILE A 274 12.75 20.69 0.54
C ILE A 274 13.99 19.79 0.51
N PRO A 275 14.34 19.12 1.63
CA PRO A 275 15.44 18.14 1.63
C PRO A 275 15.06 16.85 0.89
N ALA A 276 16.09 16.16 0.38
CA ALA A 276 16.00 14.81 -0.17
C ALA A 276 16.81 13.83 0.69
N LEU A 277 16.31 12.58 0.80
CA LEU A 277 16.98 11.47 1.48
C LEU A 277 17.09 10.29 0.52
N SER A 278 18.29 9.75 0.35
CA SER A 278 18.56 8.70 -0.64
C SER A 278 19.45 7.59 -0.09
N ALA A 279 19.09 6.35 -0.39
CA ALA A 279 19.97 5.22 -0.24
C ALA A 279 20.98 5.18 -1.41
N VAL A 280 22.26 4.98 -1.12
CA VAL A 280 23.34 4.87 -2.10
C VAL A 280 24.14 3.59 -1.88
N TYR A 281 24.69 3.03 -2.96
CA TYR A 281 25.33 1.72 -2.95
C TYR A 281 26.70 1.73 -3.63
N PRO A 282 27.67 2.53 -3.15
CA PRO A 282 28.94 2.78 -3.85
C PRO A 282 29.79 1.51 -4.06
N SER A 283 29.61 0.48 -3.22
CA SER A 283 30.28 -0.82 -3.38
C SER A 283 29.60 -1.74 -4.40
N TYR A 284 28.44 -1.35 -4.94
CA TYR A 284 27.62 -2.13 -5.86
C TYR A 284 27.21 -1.27 -7.06
N PRO A 285 28.12 -1.05 -8.04
CA PRO A 285 27.88 -0.13 -9.16
C PRO A 285 26.62 -0.40 -9.98
N GLU A 286 26.22 -1.68 -10.09
CA GLU A 286 24.99 -2.10 -10.77
C GLU A 286 23.70 -1.77 -10.01
N SER A 287 23.80 -1.53 -8.69
CA SER A 287 22.69 -1.16 -7.81
C SER A 287 22.74 0.32 -7.43
N ASP A 288 23.84 1.02 -7.73
CA ASP A 288 24.03 2.41 -7.33
C ASP A 288 23.46 3.41 -8.34
N GLU A 289 22.60 4.28 -7.86
CA GLU A 289 21.99 5.36 -8.62
C GLU A 289 22.54 6.75 -8.23
N SER A 290 23.63 6.82 -7.46
CA SER A 290 24.19 8.07 -6.90
C SER A 290 24.33 9.16 -7.95
N ARG A 291 24.87 8.84 -9.14
CA ARG A 291 25.02 9.78 -10.25
C ARG A 291 23.70 10.46 -10.65
N TYR A 292 22.62 9.69 -10.74
CA TYR A 292 21.30 10.21 -11.12
C TYR A 292 20.64 10.97 -9.98
N ILE A 293 20.83 10.51 -8.75
CA ILE A 293 20.34 11.17 -7.53
C ILE A 293 20.98 12.54 -7.38
N GLU A 294 22.30 12.63 -7.52
CA GLU A 294 23.07 13.88 -7.47
C GLU A 294 22.65 14.84 -8.59
N LEU A 295 22.50 14.34 -9.82
CA LEU A 295 22.03 15.14 -10.95
C LEU A 295 20.66 15.78 -10.66
N VAL A 296 19.71 15.00 -10.12
CA VAL A 296 18.38 15.51 -9.78
C VAL A 296 18.47 16.52 -8.64
N ALA A 297 19.19 16.20 -7.57
CA ALA A 297 19.33 17.07 -6.41
C ALA A 297 19.94 18.42 -6.79
N GLU A 298 21.02 18.41 -7.60
CA GLU A 298 21.67 19.62 -8.10
C GLU A 298 20.74 20.46 -8.99
N ARG A 299 20.11 19.83 -9.99
CA ARG A 299 19.25 20.54 -10.96
C ARG A 299 17.99 21.12 -10.31
N LEU A 300 17.46 20.46 -9.29
CA LEU A 300 16.27 20.93 -8.56
C LEU A 300 16.62 21.75 -7.31
N GLY A 301 17.89 21.88 -6.94
CA GLY A 301 18.33 22.62 -5.76
C GLY A 301 17.88 21.97 -4.44
N LEU A 302 17.85 20.64 -4.35
CA LEU A 302 17.44 19.90 -3.17
C LEU A 302 18.65 19.62 -2.25
N PRO A 303 18.65 20.04 -0.97
CA PRO A 303 19.63 19.57 0.00
C PRO A 303 19.59 18.04 0.11
N LEU A 304 20.66 17.36 -0.23
CA LEU A 304 20.71 15.91 -0.32
C LEU A 304 21.38 15.29 0.92
N HIS A 305 20.64 14.39 1.57
CA HIS A 305 21.14 13.48 2.59
C HIS A 305 21.24 12.07 2.00
N THR A 306 22.38 11.42 2.17
CA THR A 306 22.58 10.04 1.70
C THR A 306 22.93 9.11 2.85
N TYR A 307 22.57 7.84 2.71
CA TYR A 307 22.98 6.77 3.63
C TYR A 307 23.23 5.48 2.85
N GLN A 308 24.07 4.61 3.41
CA GLN A 308 24.31 3.28 2.87
C GLN A 308 23.49 2.26 3.66
N PRO A 309 22.57 1.54 3.01
CA PRO A 309 21.76 0.53 3.70
C PRO A 309 22.61 -0.61 4.26
N GLY A 310 22.30 -1.00 5.49
CA GLY A 310 22.89 -2.13 6.18
C GLY A 310 22.35 -3.49 5.69
N PRO A 311 22.86 -4.61 6.27
CA PRO A 311 22.38 -5.94 5.97
C PRO A 311 20.88 -6.11 6.27
N GLN A 312 20.17 -6.80 5.37
CA GLN A 312 18.73 -7.06 5.51
C GLN A 312 18.46 -8.54 5.78
N ARG A 313 19.00 -9.02 6.90
CA ARG A 313 18.90 -10.42 7.33
C ARG A 313 17.68 -10.67 8.20
N LEU A 314 17.45 -11.93 8.57
CA LEU A 314 16.30 -12.36 9.36
C LEU A 314 16.52 -12.28 10.88
N ASP A 315 17.51 -11.54 11.34
CA ASP A 315 17.86 -11.45 12.78
C ASP A 315 16.71 -10.94 13.67
N ARG A 316 15.85 -10.09 13.10
CA ARG A 316 14.70 -9.50 13.81
C ARG A 316 13.35 -10.07 13.37
N LEU A 317 13.34 -11.26 12.77
CA LEU A 317 12.14 -11.85 12.16
C LEU A 317 10.95 -11.89 13.14
N GLN A 318 11.14 -12.41 14.35
CA GLN A 318 10.05 -12.49 15.33
C GLN A 318 9.54 -11.12 15.77
N PHE A 319 10.41 -10.10 15.85
CA PHE A 319 10.00 -8.73 16.16
C PHE A 319 9.03 -8.20 15.08
N TRP A 320 9.38 -8.39 13.80
CA TRP A 320 8.54 -7.92 12.71
C TRP A 320 7.21 -8.69 12.64
N LEU A 321 7.22 -10.00 12.85
CA LEU A 321 6.00 -10.82 12.88
C LEU A 321 5.03 -10.36 13.98
N LYS A 322 5.54 -10.02 15.16
CA LYS A 322 4.73 -9.45 16.26
C LYS A 322 4.23 -8.04 15.93
N LEU A 323 5.05 -7.24 15.25
CA LEU A 323 4.66 -5.89 14.86
C LEU A 323 3.53 -5.93 13.84
N PHE A 324 3.62 -6.80 12.84
CA PHE A 324 2.69 -6.85 11.71
C PHE A 324 1.42 -7.69 11.95
N ASP A 325 1.36 -8.47 13.02
CA ASP A 325 0.30 -9.46 13.26
C ASP A 325 0.15 -10.49 12.12
N GLY A 326 1.21 -10.73 11.37
CA GLY A 326 1.20 -11.62 10.22
C GLY A 326 2.57 -11.78 9.55
N PRO A 327 2.72 -12.80 8.71
CA PRO A 327 3.86 -12.89 7.82
C PRO A 327 3.74 -11.83 6.70
N TRP A 328 4.87 -11.51 6.08
CA TRP A 328 4.92 -10.56 4.96
C TRP A 328 5.66 -11.18 3.76
N SER A 329 5.38 -10.68 2.57
CA SER A 329 6.01 -11.09 1.31
C SER A 329 6.72 -9.92 0.62
N THR A 330 7.57 -9.21 1.34
CA THR A 330 8.41 -8.14 0.81
C THR A 330 9.88 -8.53 0.91
N TRP A 331 10.75 -7.76 0.25
CA TRP A 331 12.19 -8.01 0.30
C TRP A 331 12.70 -7.96 1.73
N SER A 332 12.44 -6.86 2.45
CA SER A 332 12.77 -6.76 3.86
C SER A 332 12.08 -5.54 4.49
N PRO A 333 11.49 -5.66 5.68
CA PRO A 333 11.00 -4.51 6.45
C PRO A 333 12.15 -3.64 6.98
N GLU A 334 13.38 -4.18 7.05
CA GLU A 334 14.56 -3.46 7.53
C GLU A 334 14.88 -2.25 6.64
N GLY A 335 14.71 -2.34 5.31
CA GLY A 335 14.96 -1.22 4.40
C GLY A 335 14.03 -0.03 4.65
N THR A 336 12.73 -0.29 4.87
CA THR A 336 11.79 0.77 5.25
C THR A 336 12.12 1.33 6.63
N ALA A 337 12.43 0.47 7.60
CA ALA A 337 12.80 0.87 8.95
C ALA A 337 14.05 1.76 8.96
N GLU A 338 15.07 1.42 8.21
CA GLU A 338 16.30 2.19 8.12
C GLU A 338 16.06 3.57 7.48
N ARG A 339 15.31 3.62 6.37
CA ARG A 339 14.88 4.89 5.77
C ARG A 339 14.14 5.78 6.77
N CYS A 340 13.22 5.20 7.55
CA CYS A 340 12.49 5.92 8.59
C CYS A 340 13.42 6.39 9.73
N ALA A 341 14.36 5.56 10.16
CA ALA A 341 15.33 5.93 11.18
C ALA A 341 16.23 7.09 10.73
N GLN A 342 16.70 7.07 9.48
CA GLN A 342 17.48 8.16 8.88
C GLN A 342 16.65 9.46 8.83
N ALA A 343 15.40 9.39 8.37
CA ALA A 343 14.53 10.56 8.35
C ALA A 343 14.30 11.13 9.76
N GLN A 344 14.07 10.28 10.76
CA GLN A 344 13.90 10.67 12.15
C GLN A 344 15.17 11.32 12.73
N ALA A 345 16.35 10.75 12.45
CA ALA A 345 17.64 11.27 12.90
C ALA A 345 17.92 12.69 12.39
N HIS A 346 17.45 13.01 11.17
CA HIS A 346 17.49 14.35 10.60
C HIS A 346 16.35 15.27 11.04
N GLY A 347 15.46 14.82 11.94
CA GLY A 347 14.35 15.61 12.48
C GLY A 347 13.14 15.73 11.57
N PHE A 348 13.07 14.94 10.48
CA PHE A 348 11.90 14.88 9.62
C PHE A 348 10.79 14.03 10.29
N THR A 349 9.55 14.36 9.97
CA THR A 349 8.37 13.65 10.46
C THR A 349 7.53 13.05 9.33
N THR A 350 7.85 13.40 8.09
CA THR A 350 7.11 12.99 6.90
C THR A 350 8.08 12.62 5.79
N ILE A 351 7.84 11.49 5.15
CA ILE A 351 8.54 11.06 3.93
C ILE A 351 7.55 11.10 2.76
N LEU A 352 7.88 11.85 1.70
CA LEU A 352 7.21 11.76 0.41
C LEU A 352 7.95 10.75 -0.47
N SER A 353 7.24 9.75 -1.00
CA SER A 353 7.84 8.69 -1.82
C SER A 353 7.18 8.53 -3.18
N GLY A 354 7.96 7.98 -4.15
CA GLY A 354 7.48 7.63 -5.49
C GLY A 354 6.69 6.32 -5.55
N GLU A 355 6.37 5.71 -4.41
CA GLU A 355 5.56 4.51 -4.33
C GLU A 355 4.20 4.72 -5.00
N PHE A 356 3.61 3.65 -5.51
CA PHE A 356 2.36 3.62 -6.30
C PHE A 356 2.45 4.18 -7.74
N ALA A 357 3.53 4.80 -8.16
CA ALA A 357 3.67 5.23 -9.55
C ALA A 357 3.53 4.07 -10.55
N GLU A 358 4.02 2.88 -10.21
CA GLU A 358 3.87 1.68 -11.05
C GLU A 358 2.43 1.16 -11.06
N GLN A 359 1.70 1.25 -9.96
CA GLN A 359 0.30 0.85 -9.87
C GLN A 359 -0.60 1.77 -10.70
N VAL A 360 -0.25 3.02 -10.84
CA VAL A 360 -1.05 4.05 -11.50
C VAL A 360 -0.70 4.21 -12.98
N SER A 361 0.59 4.29 -13.32
CA SER A 361 1.06 4.75 -14.62
C SER A 361 1.90 3.73 -15.42
N ALA A 362 2.14 2.51 -14.88
CA ALA A 362 2.92 1.51 -15.59
C ALA A 362 2.15 0.85 -16.74
N LEU A 363 2.88 0.41 -17.74
CA LEU A 363 2.34 -0.32 -18.87
C LEU A 363 1.68 -1.63 -18.42
N ARG A 364 0.42 -1.84 -18.80
CA ARG A 364 -0.35 -3.01 -18.39
C ARG A 364 -0.34 -4.11 -19.44
N PRO A 365 -0.47 -5.38 -19.03
CA PRO A 365 -0.64 -6.48 -19.98
C PRO A 365 -1.96 -6.33 -20.77
N PHE A 366 -2.02 -6.96 -21.91
CA PHE A 366 -3.20 -7.01 -22.80
C PHE A 366 -3.60 -5.68 -23.45
N LEU A 367 -2.75 -4.65 -23.45
CA LEU A 367 -3.05 -3.34 -24.03
C LEU A 367 -3.42 -3.45 -25.51
N VAL A 368 -2.63 -4.16 -26.33
CA VAL A 368 -2.91 -4.32 -27.75
C VAL A 368 -4.23 -5.06 -27.99
N SER A 369 -4.46 -6.12 -27.22
CA SER A 369 -5.71 -6.90 -27.29
C SER A 369 -6.93 -6.05 -26.92
N HIS A 370 -6.78 -5.17 -25.91
CA HIS A 370 -7.82 -4.23 -25.49
C HIS A 370 -8.13 -3.20 -26.58
N LEU A 371 -7.10 -2.56 -27.16
CA LEU A 371 -7.27 -1.59 -28.25
C LEU A 371 -7.95 -2.20 -29.47
N LEU A 372 -7.56 -3.43 -29.86
CA LEU A 372 -8.20 -4.16 -30.96
C LEU A 372 -9.67 -4.46 -30.66
N TRP A 373 -9.96 -4.89 -29.44
CA TRP A 373 -11.34 -5.17 -29.01
C TRP A 373 -12.23 -3.92 -29.03
N ARG A 374 -11.66 -2.75 -28.68
CA ARG A 374 -12.33 -1.45 -28.74
C ARG A 374 -12.45 -0.88 -30.15
N GLY A 375 -11.90 -1.53 -31.18
CA GLY A 375 -11.86 -1.03 -32.53
C GLY A 375 -10.82 0.07 -32.81
N HIS A 376 -9.93 0.36 -31.83
CA HIS A 376 -8.86 1.36 -31.96
C HIS A 376 -7.67 0.81 -32.77
N LEU A 377 -7.89 0.49 -34.05
CA LEU A 377 -6.89 -0.13 -34.92
C LEU A 377 -5.61 0.70 -35.05
N ARG A 378 -5.73 2.03 -35.12
CA ARG A 378 -4.56 2.92 -35.22
C ARG A 378 -3.71 2.84 -33.96
N GLY A 379 -4.32 2.90 -32.79
CA GLY A 379 -3.64 2.74 -31.50
C GLY A 379 -2.94 1.40 -31.39
N ALA A 380 -3.61 0.31 -31.73
CA ALA A 380 -3.03 -1.02 -31.75
C ALA A 380 -1.81 -1.11 -32.67
N VAL A 381 -1.89 -0.58 -33.90
CA VAL A 381 -0.77 -0.55 -34.85
C VAL A 381 0.39 0.30 -34.30
N THR A 382 0.11 1.44 -33.68
CA THR A 382 1.14 2.29 -33.07
C THR A 382 1.87 1.55 -31.95
N GLN A 383 1.14 0.89 -31.06
CA GLN A 383 1.73 0.05 -29.99
C GLN A 383 2.60 -1.07 -30.57
N LEU A 384 2.14 -1.73 -31.64
CA LEU A 384 2.91 -2.78 -32.29
C LEU A 384 4.23 -2.27 -32.89
N ARG A 385 4.20 -1.13 -33.58
CA ARG A 385 5.40 -0.49 -34.13
C ARG A 385 6.36 -0.05 -33.03
N SER A 386 5.83 0.52 -31.96
CA SER A 386 6.61 0.95 -30.80
C SER A 386 7.26 -0.24 -30.08
N GLN A 387 6.54 -1.36 -29.92
CA GLN A 387 7.10 -2.60 -29.40
C GLN A 387 8.24 -3.14 -30.28
N GLN A 388 8.09 -3.10 -31.59
CA GLN A 388 9.15 -3.50 -32.51
C GLN A 388 10.38 -2.59 -32.43
N ALA A 389 10.18 -1.27 -32.34
CA ALA A 389 11.25 -0.29 -32.14
C ALA A 389 11.99 -0.48 -30.82
N ALA A 390 11.31 -0.98 -29.79
CA ALA A 390 11.89 -1.36 -28.50
C ALA A 390 12.60 -2.74 -28.51
N GLY A 391 12.76 -3.36 -29.70
CA GLY A 391 13.44 -4.66 -29.85
C GLY A 391 12.58 -5.88 -29.48
N LEU A 392 11.28 -5.68 -29.22
CA LEU A 392 10.36 -6.78 -28.92
C LEU A 392 9.94 -7.46 -30.22
N GLY A 393 10.43 -8.66 -30.43
CA GLY A 393 10.19 -9.39 -31.67
C GLY A 393 8.70 -9.74 -31.90
N ARG A 394 8.31 -9.95 -33.16
CA ARG A 394 6.95 -10.38 -33.56
C ARG A 394 6.43 -11.60 -32.77
N ARG A 395 7.32 -12.45 -32.27
CA ARG A 395 6.96 -13.62 -31.45
C ARG A 395 6.30 -13.24 -30.13
N ARG A 396 6.71 -12.15 -29.47
CA ARG A 396 6.12 -11.69 -28.21
C ARG A 396 4.72 -11.16 -28.39
N LEU A 397 4.51 -10.41 -29.48
CA LEU A 397 3.19 -9.93 -29.86
C LEU A 397 2.22 -11.09 -30.14
N LEU A 398 2.63 -12.05 -30.97
CA LEU A 398 1.82 -13.24 -31.25
C LEU A 398 1.55 -14.04 -29.96
N ALA A 399 2.49 -14.01 -29.01
CA ALA A 399 2.31 -14.61 -27.69
C ALA A 399 1.23 -13.88 -26.88
N GLU A 400 1.22 -12.53 -26.83
CA GLU A 400 0.20 -11.74 -26.14
C GLU A 400 -1.20 -11.98 -26.75
N LEU A 401 -1.34 -11.89 -28.07
CA LEU A 401 -2.61 -12.14 -28.75
C LEU A 401 -3.09 -13.58 -28.55
N ARG A 402 -2.16 -14.54 -28.61
CA ARG A 402 -2.47 -15.95 -28.34
C ARG A 402 -2.87 -16.18 -26.90
N GLU A 403 -2.18 -15.55 -25.94
CA GLU A 403 -2.51 -15.65 -24.52
C GLU A 403 -3.87 -15.04 -24.21
N ALA A 404 -4.19 -13.87 -24.77
CA ALA A 404 -5.51 -13.26 -24.66
C ALA A 404 -6.64 -14.15 -25.20
N ALA A 405 -6.36 -14.93 -26.26
CA ALA A 405 -7.33 -15.82 -26.90
C ALA A 405 -7.32 -17.26 -26.36
N THR A 406 -6.30 -17.64 -25.56
CA THR A 406 -6.11 -19.04 -25.14
C THR A 406 -7.04 -19.39 -23.95
N PRO A 407 -7.80 -20.51 -24.01
CA PRO A 407 -8.60 -20.99 -22.90
C PRO A 407 -7.73 -21.32 -21.67
N ARG A 408 -8.26 -21.08 -20.48
CA ARG A 408 -7.58 -21.31 -19.19
C ARG A 408 -6.96 -22.71 -19.02
N VAL A 409 -7.73 -23.74 -19.39
CA VAL A 409 -7.26 -25.12 -19.26
C VAL A 409 -5.98 -25.36 -20.07
N VAL A 410 -5.86 -24.69 -21.25
CA VAL A 410 -4.67 -24.78 -22.09
C VAL A 410 -3.51 -23.98 -21.48
N GLN A 411 -3.79 -22.80 -20.92
CA GLN A 411 -2.78 -21.98 -20.22
C GLN A 411 -2.24 -22.73 -19.00
N ALA A 412 -3.11 -23.30 -18.17
CA ALA A 412 -2.71 -24.10 -17.01
C ALA A 412 -1.85 -25.33 -17.41
N ARG A 413 -2.25 -26.05 -18.48
CA ARG A 413 -1.45 -27.17 -18.99
C ARG A 413 -0.06 -26.73 -19.51
N ARG A 414 0.00 -25.56 -20.14
CA ARG A 414 1.27 -25.00 -20.63
C ARG A 414 2.17 -24.57 -19.49
N PHE A 415 1.64 -23.90 -18.48
CA PHE A 415 2.34 -23.48 -17.27
C PHE A 415 2.96 -24.69 -16.56
N ARG A 416 2.21 -25.80 -16.42
CA ARG A 416 2.73 -27.05 -15.84
C ARG A 416 3.86 -27.68 -16.66
N ARG A 417 3.79 -27.61 -18.01
CA ARG A 417 4.81 -28.19 -18.89
C ARG A 417 6.08 -27.34 -18.98
N HIS A 418 5.94 -26.05 -18.84
CA HIS A 418 7.02 -25.07 -18.97
C HIS A 418 6.90 -24.04 -17.86
N PRO A 419 7.17 -24.43 -16.59
CA PRO A 419 7.13 -23.49 -15.47
C PRO A 419 8.19 -22.40 -15.66
N PRO A 420 7.90 -21.16 -15.25
CA PRO A 420 8.89 -20.09 -15.24
C PRO A 420 10.11 -20.47 -14.39
N ALA A 421 11.31 -20.11 -14.85
CA ALA A 421 12.56 -20.45 -14.18
C ALA A 421 12.72 -19.83 -12.77
N PHE A 422 11.91 -18.81 -12.44
CA PHE A 422 11.90 -18.21 -11.10
C PHE A 422 11.11 -19.03 -10.06
N LEU A 423 10.39 -20.09 -10.50
CA LEU A 423 9.67 -20.99 -9.60
C LEU A 423 10.54 -22.17 -9.21
N PRO A 424 10.74 -22.42 -7.91
CA PRO A 424 11.54 -23.54 -7.45
C PRO A 424 10.85 -24.89 -7.68
N SER A 425 11.65 -25.92 -7.88
CA SER A 425 11.17 -27.28 -8.18
C SER A 425 10.49 -27.99 -6.99
N TRP A 426 10.60 -27.42 -5.81
CA TRP A 426 10.01 -27.94 -4.57
C TRP A 426 8.62 -27.35 -4.26
N ILE A 427 8.06 -26.50 -5.14
CA ILE A 427 6.71 -25.94 -5.00
C ILE A 427 5.74 -26.65 -5.94
N ASP A 428 4.54 -26.97 -5.43
CA ASP A 428 3.45 -27.48 -6.24
C ASP A 428 2.91 -26.40 -7.18
N LEU A 429 3.13 -26.61 -8.48
CA LEU A 429 2.70 -25.70 -9.54
C LEU A 429 1.17 -25.60 -9.66
N ASP A 430 0.43 -26.61 -9.19
CA ASP A 430 -1.03 -26.60 -9.23
C ASP A 430 -1.62 -25.62 -8.23
N ARG A 431 -0.92 -25.35 -7.14
CA ARG A 431 -1.26 -24.34 -6.15
C ARG A 431 -1.02 -22.94 -6.72
N ILE A 432 0.13 -22.69 -7.34
CA ILE A 432 0.47 -21.38 -7.94
C ILE A 432 -0.47 -21.05 -9.10
N GLY A 433 -0.89 -22.03 -9.89
CA GLY A 433 -1.81 -21.84 -11.01
C GLY A 433 -3.20 -21.31 -10.60
N ARG A 434 -3.57 -21.39 -9.32
CA ARG A 434 -4.81 -20.79 -8.76
C ARG A 434 -4.66 -19.31 -8.45
N ARG A 435 -3.44 -18.78 -8.37
CA ARG A 435 -3.10 -17.38 -8.10
C ARG A 435 -3.72 -16.42 -9.12
N ASP A 436 -3.94 -16.86 -10.33
CA ASP A 436 -4.36 -16.05 -11.47
C ASP A 436 -5.90 -15.98 -11.63
N ALA A 437 -6.62 -15.52 -10.58
CA ALA A 437 -8.05 -15.22 -10.69
C ALA A 437 -8.33 -14.17 -11.80
N GLY A 438 -7.40 -13.26 -12.11
CA GLY A 438 -7.46 -12.34 -13.24
C GLY A 438 -7.57 -13.04 -14.59
N HIS A 439 -6.99 -14.24 -14.75
CA HIS A 439 -7.15 -15.08 -15.95
C HIS A 439 -8.56 -15.69 -16.07
N ALA A 440 -9.42 -15.56 -15.02
CA ALA A 440 -10.81 -15.97 -15.02
C ALA A 440 -11.70 -15.05 -15.84
N LEU A 441 -11.29 -13.80 -15.99
CA LEU A 441 -12.10 -12.79 -16.62
C LEU A 441 -12.14 -12.99 -18.14
N PRO A 442 -13.27 -12.68 -18.79
CA PRO A 442 -13.31 -12.57 -20.25
C PRO A 442 -12.17 -11.67 -20.75
N ALA A 443 -11.63 -11.94 -21.93
CA ALA A 443 -10.53 -11.16 -22.52
C ALA A 443 -10.77 -9.63 -22.47
N ARG A 444 -12.03 -9.20 -22.66
CA ARG A 444 -12.47 -7.80 -22.53
C ARG A 444 -12.29 -7.16 -21.15
N ARG A 445 -12.31 -7.98 -20.07
CA ARG A 445 -12.16 -7.51 -18.68
C ARG A 445 -10.73 -7.64 -18.14
N ARG A 446 -9.84 -8.33 -18.85
CA ARG A 446 -8.44 -8.52 -18.41
C ARG A 446 -7.68 -7.21 -18.31
N TRP A 447 -7.87 -6.32 -19.30
CA TRP A 447 -7.32 -4.97 -19.24
C TRP A 447 -7.86 -4.20 -18.03
N ALA A 448 -9.18 -4.16 -17.86
CA ALA A 448 -9.83 -3.46 -16.77
C ALA A 448 -9.32 -3.95 -15.41
N SER A 449 -9.26 -5.27 -15.19
CA SER A 449 -8.75 -5.83 -13.93
C SER A 449 -7.28 -5.51 -13.66
N ALA A 450 -6.48 -5.32 -14.72
CA ALA A 450 -5.08 -4.91 -14.60
C ALA A 450 -4.91 -3.40 -14.29
N GLN A 451 -5.94 -2.59 -14.58
CA GLN A 451 -5.97 -1.16 -14.23
C GLN A 451 -6.42 -0.92 -12.79
N LEU A 452 -7.28 -1.81 -12.29
CA LEU A 452 -7.76 -1.68 -10.92
C LEU A 452 -6.62 -2.03 -9.95
N PRO A 453 -6.31 -1.16 -9.01
CA PRO A 453 -5.33 -1.45 -7.98
C PRO A 453 -5.76 -2.65 -7.13
N PHE A 454 -4.82 -3.29 -6.49
CA PHE A 454 -5.07 -4.35 -5.51
C PHE A 454 -5.71 -3.72 -4.26
N PHE A 455 -7.00 -3.38 -4.35
CA PHE A 455 -7.73 -2.88 -3.21
C PHE A 455 -8.05 -4.02 -2.25
N GLY A 456 -7.68 -3.84 -1.01
CA GLY A 456 -8.30 -4.60 0.03
C GLY A 456 -7.41 -5.42 0.92
N ALA A 457 -6.47 -6.17 0.42
CA ALA A 457 -5.50 -6.91 1.23
C ALA A 457 -4.13 -6.81 0.60
N ASP A 458 -3.40 -5.78 0.95
CA ASP A 458 -1.97 -5.72 0.67
C ASP A 458 -1.19 -5.85 1.99
N PRO A 459 -0.77 -7.07 2.37
CA PRO A 459 0.05 -7.27 3.56
C PRO A 459 1.36 -6.49 3.52
N VAL A 460 1.87 -6.19 2.32
CA VAL A 460 3.07 -5.36 2.13
C VAL A 460 2.78 -3.91 2.50
N GLY A 461 1.66 -3.36 2.02
CA GLY A 461 1.22 -2.00 2.37
C GLY A 461 0.91 -1.86 3.86
N GLU A 462 0.31 -2.86 4.48
CA GLU A 462 0.07 -2.88 5.93
C GLU A 462 1.40 -2.93 6.72
N ALA A 463 2.34 -3.78 6.33
CA ALA A 463 3.66 -3.85 6.97
C ALA A 463 4.42 -2.51 6.87
N ASP A 464 4.27 -1.79 5.76
CA ASP A 464 4.85 -0.46 5.57
C ASP A 464 4.25 0.58 6.53
N VAL A 465 2.93 0.55 6.76
CA VAL A 465 2.24 1.41 7.75
C VAL A 465 2.80 1.20 9.15
N TYR A 466 2.97 -0.05 9.58
CA TYR A 466 3.53 -0.36 10.90
C TYR A 466 5.00 0.04 11.02
N SER A 467 5.80 -0.18 9.97
CA SER A 467 7.21 0.23 9.94
C SER A 467 7.37 1.74 10.08
N HIS A 468 6.55 2.54 9.38
CA HIS A 468 6.54 3.99 9.53
C HIS A 468 6.07 4.42 10.93
N ALA A 469 5.05 3.74 11.48
CA ALA A 469 4.54 4.00 12.82
C ALA A 469 5.62 3.86 13.90
N LEU A 470 6.44 2.80 13.79
CA LEU A 470 7.51 2.49 14.74
C LEU A 470 8.50 3.66 14.94
N TYR A 471 8.75 4.43 13.86
CA TYR A 471 9.66 5.58 13.88
C TYR A 471 8.95 6.93 13.98
N GLY A 472 7.63 6.93 14.17
CA GLY A 472 6.85 8.16 14.18
C GLY A 472 6.94 8.95 12.87
N ILE A 473 7.16 8.29 11.75
CA ILE A 473 7.23 8.89 10.42
C ILE A 473 5.88 8.74 9.72
N ARG A 474 5.41 9.79 9.05
CA ARG A 474 4.25 9.75 8.17
C ARG A 474 4.71 9.45 6.75
N ALA A 475 4.21 8.38 6.16
CA ALA A 475 4.37 8.12 4.73
C ALA A 475 3.35 8.95 3.93
N ARG A 476 3.83 9.66 2.91
CA ARG A 476 2.99 10.41 1.96
C ARG A 476 3.32 9.98 0.54
N ARG A 477 2.28 9.63 -0.21
CA ARG A 477 2.41 9.00 -1.51
C ARG A 477 1.60 9.76 -2.56
N PRO A 478 2.17 10.82 -3.19
CA PRO A 478 1.43 11.65 -4.15
C PRO A 478 0.84 10.86 -5.32
N TRP A 479 1.48 9.77 -5.74
CA TRP A 479 0.95 8.87 -6.76
C TRP A 479 -0.28 8.08 -6.31
N ALA A 480 -0.48 7.90 -5.01
CA ALA A 480 -1.65 7.25 -4.43
C ALA A 480 -2.75 8.25 -4.03
N ASP A 481 -2.59 9.54 -4.31
CA ASP A 481 -3.65 10.53 -4.13
C ASP A 481 -4.88 10.13 -4.97
N LEU A 482 -6.06 10.21 -4.37
CA LEU A 482 -7.27 9.70 -5.01
C LEU A 482 -7.61 10.44 -6.32
N ASP A 483 -7.39 11.77 -6.37
CA ASP A 483 -7.69 12.56 -7.56
C ASP A 483 -6.73 12.20 -8.70
N VAL A 484 -5.46 11.93 -8.39
CA VAL A 484 -4.45 11.41 -9.34
C VAL A 484 -4.84 10.02 -9.82
N TRP A 485 -5.28 9.15 -8.91
CA TRP A 485 -5.66 7.79 -9.24
C TRP A 485 -6.92 7.74 -10.11
N GLU A 486 -7.97 8.47 -9.73
CA GLU A 486 -9.20 8.58 -10.54
C GLU A 486 -8.94 9.18 -11.92
N PHE A 487 -8.01 10.15 -12.01
CA PHE A 487 -7.59 10.69 -13.31
C PHE A 487 -7.06 9.58 -14.23
N PHE A 488 -6.13 8.76 -13.75
CA PHE A 488 -5.58 7.66 -14.56
C PHE A 488 -6.62 6.58 -14.89
N LEU A 489 -7.52 6.25 -13.97
CA LEU A 489 -8.62 5.32 -14.25
C LEU A 489 -9.53 5.82 -15.37
N ARG A 490 -9.84 7.12 -15.37
CA ARG A 490 -10.72 7.75 -16.38
C ARG A 490 -10.05 7.94 -17.73
N LEU A 491 -8.73 7.96 -17.78
CA LEU A 491 -7.97 8.28 -18.98
C LEU A 491 -8.05 7.13 -19.99
N PRO A 492 -8.41 7.40 -21.28
CA PRO A 492 -8.42 6.37 -22.31
C PRO A 492 -7.04 5.72 -22.49
N ALA A 493 -7.03 4.42 -22.79
CA ALA A 493 -5.79 3.66 -22.93
C ALA A 493 -4.83 4.23 -23.99
N GLU A 494 -5.35 4.76 -25.10
CA GLU A 494 -4.56 5.38 -26.18
C GLU A 494 -3.92 6.71 -25.79
N VAL A 495 -4.48 7.42 -24.81
CA VAL A 495 -3.92 8.66 -24.26
C VAL A 495 -2.90 8.32 -23.17
N GLN A 496 -3.23 7.39 -22.28
CA GLN A 496 -2.37 6.94 -21.19
C GLN A 496 -1.11 6.23 -21.71
N PHE A 497 -1.24 5.42 -22.76
CA PHE A 497 -0.16 4.63 -23.36
C PHE A 497 -0.02 4.95 -24.86
N PRO A 498 0.50 6.13 -25.21
CA PRO A 498 0.65 6.54 -26.61
C PRO A 498 1.68 5.70 -27.37
N ASP A 499 2.65 5.13 -26.66
CA ASP A 499 3.71 4.28 -27.16
C ASP A 499 4.07 3.19 -26.14
N TYR A 500 5.02 2.31 -26.51
CA TYR A 500 5.49 1.22 -25.67
C TYR A 500 6.64 1.68 -24.74
N ARG A 501 6.47 2.81 -24.08
CA ARG A 501 7.41 3.26 -23.04
C ARG A 501 6.80 3.07 -21.65
N MET A 502 7.59 2.48 -20.76
CA MET A 502 7.20 2.41 -19.35
C MET A 502 6.95 3.82 -18.82
N LYS A 503 5.72 4.07 -18.30
CA LYS A 503 5.32 5.38 -17.78
C LYS A 503 5.39 6.52 -18.82
N GLY A 504 5.20 6.22 -20.12
CA GLY A 504 5.42 7.16 -21.21
C GLY A 504 4.64 8.46 -21.07
N PHE A 505 3.36 8.39 -20.67
CA PHE A 505 2.54 9.58 -20.42
C PHE A 505 3.13 10.46 -19.30
N ALA A 506 3.45 9.86 -18.16
CA ALA A 506 3.99 10.60 -17.01
C ALA A 506 5.36 11.22 -17.31
N ARG A 507 6.25 10.48 -18.01
CA ARG A 507 7.56 11.01 -18.46
C ARG A 507 7.39 12.26 -19.31
N ASP A 508 6.47 12.23 -20.28
CA ASP A 508 6.21 13.38 -21.15
C ASP A 508 5.55 14.54 -20.39
N ALA A 509 4.67 14.23 -19.44
CA ALA A 509 4.01 15.25 -18.64
C ALA A 509 4.98 16.05 -17.75
N PHE A 510 6.09 15.45 -17.33
CA PHE A 510 7.07 16.12 -16.48
C PHE A 510 8.26 16.75 -17.22
N ARG A 511 8.23 16.78 -18.55
CA ARG A 511 9.26 17.50 -19.33
C ARG A 511 9.26 18.99 -18.97
N GLY A 512 10.47 19.51 -18.76
CA GLY A 512 10.72 20.87 -18.26
C GLY A 512 10.67 21.01 -16.73
N ASP A 513 10.16 20.03 -16.00
CA ASP A 513 10.16 20.02 -14.52
C ASP A 513 11.24 19.10 -13.95
N VAL A 514 11.57 18.03 -14.66
CA VAL A 514 12.56 17.01 -14.28
C VAL A 514 13.62 16.94 -15.39
N PRO A 515 14.90 16.72 -15.08
CA PRO A 515 15.96 16.57 -16.08
C PRO A 515 15.62 15.52 -17.15
N ASP A 516 15.83 15.85 -18.42
CA ASP A 516 15.54 14.95 -19.54
C ASP A 516 16.35 13.66 -19.47
N GLU A 517 17.57 13.71 -18.92
CA GLU A 517 18.43 12.54 -18.68
C GLU A 517 17.74 11.48 -17.82
N ILE A 518 16.87 11.90 -16.88
CA ILE A 518 16.05 11.00 -16.05
C ILE A 518 14.83 10.52 -16.81
N LEU A 519 14.13 11.45 -17.50
CA LEU A 519 12.89 11.13 -18.23
C LEU A 519 13.14 10.23 -19.45
N ASP A 520 14.31 10.29 -20.05
CA ASP A 520 14.71 9.47 -21.20
C ASP A 520 15.49 8.21 -20.81
N ARG A 521 15.80 8.04 -19.52
CA ARG A 521 16.50 6.86 -18.98
C ARG A 521 15.75 5.58 -19.36
N ARG A 522 16.44 4.63 -19.99
CA ARG A 522 15.91 3.32 -20.42
C ARG A 522 16.40 2.16 -19.57
N ASP A 523 17.57 2.30 -18.97
CA ASP A 523 18.15 1.33 -18.04
C ASP A 523 17.38 1.32 -16.72
N LYS A 524 17.24 0.14 -16.16
CA LYS A 524 16.69 -0.08 -14.81
C LYS A 524 17.80 -0.58 -13.92
N THR A 525 17.94 0.02 -12.75
CA THR A 525 18.83 -0.46 -11.71
C THR A 525 18.23 -1.68 -11.03
N TYR A 526 19.06 -2.70 -10.82
CA TYR A 526 18.66 -3.94 -10.15
C TYR A 526 19.41 -4.09 -8.84
N MET A 527 18.70 -4.51 -7.81
CA MET A 527 19.26 -4.68 -6.47
C MET A 527 19.74 -6.11 -6.19
N ASP A 528 19.72 -7.00 -7.21
CA ASP A 528 19.90 -8.43 -7.04
C ASP A 528 21.23 -8.77 -6.35
N ARG A 529 22.34 -8.23 -6.84
CA ARG A 529 23.67 -8.52 -6.28
C ARG A 529 23.86 -7.97 -4.87
N TRP A 530 23.40 -6.74 -4.63
CA TRP A 530 23.42 -6.19 -3.28
C TRP A 530 22.61 -7.07 -2.33
N PHE A 531 21.43 -7.51 -2.75
CA PHE A 531 20.57 -8.35 -1.93
C PHE A 531 21.16 -9.76 -1.73
N GLU A 532 21.81 -10.35 -2.74
CA GLU A 532 22.53 -11.62 -2.60
C GLU A 532 23.61 -11.59 -1.52
N GLU A 533 24.31 -10.48 -1.37
CA GLU A 533 25.37 -10.33 -0.38
C GLU A 533 24.87 -9.86 1.00
N MET A 534 23.89 -8.95 1.02
CA MET A 534 23.45 -8.26 2.22
C MET A 534 22.12 -8.78 2.79
N GLY A 535 21.29 -9.44 1.98
CA GLY A 535 19.94 -9.90 2.34
C GLY A 535 19.78 -11.41 2.43
N VAL A 536 20.72 -12.20 1.89
CA VAL A 536 20.63 -13.66 1.92
C VAL A 536 21.13 -14.22 3.24
N ASP A 537 20.31 -15.06 3.90
CA ASP A 537 20.58 -15.68 5.20
C ASP A 537 20.12 -17.15 5.19
N TYR A 538 20.91 -18.00 4.54
CA TYR A 538 20.62 -19.44 4.48
C TYR A 538 20.51 -20.13 5.85
N PRO A 539 21.36 -19.82 6.85
CA PRO A 539 21.25 -20.41 8.17
C PRO A 539 19.90 -20.10 8.85
N ALA A 540 19.44 -18.85 8.80
CA ALA A 540 18.16 -18.46 9.37
C ALA A 540 16.97 -19.10 8.63
N VAL A 541 17.00 -19.11 7.29
CA VAL A 541 15.95 -19.76 6.48
C VAL A 541 15.89 -21.26 6.82
N ARG A 542 17.03 -21.97 6.84
CA ARG A 542 17.09 -23.38 7.21
C ARG A 542 16.53 -23.62 8.60
N HIS A 543 16.95 -22.82 9.59
CA HIS A 543 16.46 -22.94 10.96
C HIS A 543 14.93 -22.90 11.03
N TRP A 544 14.31 -21.89 10.43
CA TRP A 544 12.87 -21.71 10.52
C TRP A 544 12.07 -22.75 9.74
N VAL A 545 12.53 -23.13 8.54
CA VAL A 545 11.86 -24.14 7.70
C VAL A 545 11.90 -25.54 8.30
N THR A 546 12.91 -25.85 9.10
CA THR A 546 13.05 -27.16 9.77
C THR A 546 12.50 -27.20 11.19
N LYS A 547 12.23 -26.03 11.79
CA LYS A 547 11.71 -25.93 13.15
C LYS A 547 10.24 -26.38 13.25
N GLY A 548 9.92 -27.17 14.26
CA GLY A 548 8.55 -27.62 14.54
C GLY A 548 7.97 -28.60 13.52
N ASP A 549 6.71 -28.94 13.70
CA ASP A 549 5.99 -29.95 12.88
C ASP A 549 5.08 -29.33 11.82
N PHE A 550 4.90 -28.00 11.84
CA PHE A 550 4.07 -27.32 10.84
C PHE A 550 4.64 -27.50 9.44
N ARG A 551 3.78 -27.83 8.48
CA ARG A 551 4.16 -27.99 7.06
C ARG A 551 3.08 -27.38 6.16
N ILE A 552 3.53 -26.62 5.17
CA ILE A 552 2.67 -26.13 4.10
C ILE A 552 2.42 -27.23 3.08
N SER A 553 1.17 -27.46 2.74
CA SER A 553 0.76 -28.40 1.71
C SER A 553 1.32 -28.00 0.34
N GLY A 554 1.85 -28.96 -0.42
CA GLY A 554 2.44 -28.73 -1.75
C GLY A 554 3.87 -28.19 -1.75
N VAL A 555 4.56 -28.20 -0.59
CA VAL A 555 6.01 -27.96 -0.49
C VAL A 555 6.75 -29.26 -0.31
N ASP A 556 7.69 -29.56 -1.21
CA ASP A 556 8.62 -30.69 -1.09
C ASP A 556 9.82 -30.28 -0.23
N TYR A 557 9.71 -30.52 1.08
CA TYR A 557 10.73 -30.13 2.07
C TYR A 557 12.05 -30.89 1.89
N ALA A 558 12.05 -32.09 1.28
CA ALA A 558 13.27 -32.83 1.01
C ALA A 558 14.09 -32.17 -0.10
N LYS A 559 13.44 -31.76 -1.20
CA LYS A 559 14.10 -31.00 -2.26
C LYS A 559 14.58 -29.63 -1.78
N LEU A 560 13.74 -28.92 -1.01
CA LEU A 560 14.13 -27.63 -0.43
C LEU A 560 15.36 -27.79 0.48
N GLY A 561 15.38 -28.82 1.33
CA GLY A 561 16.53 -29.11 2.20
C GLY A 561 17.82 -29.31 1.40
N ASN A 562 17.78 -30.08 0.32
CA ASN A 562 18.93 -30.31 -0.56
C ASN A 562 19.43 -28.99 -1.21
N GLU A 563 18.52 -28.12 -1.67
CA GLU A 563 18.90 -26.79 -2.22
C GLU A 563 19.51 -25.88 -1.15
N LEU A 564 18.99 -25.89 0.07
CA LEU A 564 19.52 -25.10 1.19
C LEU A 564 20.89 -25.60 1.67
N GLU A 565 21.14 -26.93 1.62
CA GLU A 565 22.44 -27.52 1.96
C GLU A 565 23.53 -27.19 0.96
N GLY A 566 23.16 -27.03 -0.32
CA GLY A 566 24.07 -26.61 -1.37
C GLY A 566 24.60 -25.19 -1.22
N GLY A 567 23.96 -24.37 -0.39
CA GLY A 567 24.39 -23.00 -0.06
C GLY A 567 24.41 -22.03 -1.23
N LYS A 568 23.84 -22.40 -2.37
CA LYS A 568 23.71 -21.60 -3.59
C LYS A 568 22.43 -22.00 -4.32
N MET A 569 21.41 -21.16 -4.21
CA MET A 569 20.22 -21.25 -5.04
C MET A 569 19.99 -19.94 -5.79
N PRO A 570 19.27 -19.93 -6.92
CA PRO A 570 18.86 -18.69 -7.58
C PRO A 570 18.17 -17.74 -6.59
N LEU A 571 18.42 -16.44 -6.68
CA LEU A 571 17.81 -15.45 -5.78
C LEU A 571 16.29 -15.58 -5.71
N ALA A 572 15.64 -15.84 -6.85
CA ALA A 572 14.19 -16.05 -6.90
C ALA A 572 13.74 -17.25 -6.05
N HIS A 573 14.49 -18.37 -6.04
CA HIS A 573 14.21 -19.54 -5.19
C HIS A 573 14.44 -19.22 -3.71
N TYR A 574 15.50 -18.46 -3.41
CA TYR A 574 15.77 -17.98 -2.05
C TYR A 574 14.62 -17.15 -1.50
N LEU A 575 14.07 -16.23 -2.30
CA LEU A 575 12.92 -15.39 -1.87
C LEU A 575 11.71 -16.25 -1.48
N TRP A 576 11.41 -17.30 -2.25
CA TRP A 576 10.37 -18.27 -1.88
C TRP A 576 10.69 -19.00 -0.57
N ALA A 577 11.93 -19.43 -0.39
CA ALA A 577 12.37 -20.10 0.83
C ALA A 577 12.34 -19.16 2.05
N LYS A 578 12.67 -17.88 1.86
CA LYS A 578 12.58 -16.83 2.87
C LYS A 578 11.12 -16.59 3.26
N ASP A 579 10.21 -16.49 2.31
CA ASP A 579 8.78 -16.29 2.60
C ASP A 579 8.21 -17.51 3.34
N LEU A 580 8.63 -18.73 2.99
CA LEU A 580 8.31 -19.95 3.72
C LEU A 580 8.84 -19.90 5.17
N ALA A 581 10.09 -19.48 5.37
CA ALA A 581 10.67 -19.30 6.71
C ALA A 581 9.91 -18.26 7.55
N THR A 582 9.46 -17.18 6.93
CA THR A 582 8.63 -16.16 7.57
C THR A 582 7.30 -16.73 8.05
N VAL A 583 6.67 -17.58 7.24
CA VAL A 583 5.43 -18.29 7.59
C VAL A 583 5.65 -19.26 8.74
N HIS A 584 6.69 -20.10 8.67
CA HIS A 584 7.03 -21.03 9.74
C HIS A 584 7.29 -20.33 11.08
N ALA A 585 8.08 -19.24 11.05
CA ALA A 585 8.35 -18.43 12.23
C ALA A 585 7.10 -17.78 12.81
N PHE A 586 6.15 -17.37 11.95
CA PHE A 586 4.87 -16.82 12.38
C PHE A 586 4.01 -17.88 13.10
N VAL A 587 3.89 -19.07 12.53
CA VAL A 587 3.13 -20.15 13.16
C VAL A 587 3.77 -20.54 14.49
N ASP A 588 5.11 -20.74 14.55
CA ASP A 588 5.83 -21.04 15.78
C ASP A 588 5.65 -19.97 16.89
N LEU A 589 5.51 -18.72 16.49
CA LEU A 589 5.37 -17.60 17.44
C LEU A 589 4.03 -17.61 18.19
N TRP A 590 2.97 -18.16 17.56
CA TRP A 590 1.60 -18.09 18.07
C TRP A 590 0.96 -19.49 18.32
N SER A 591 1.73 -20.59 18.13
CA SER A 591 1.39 -21.94 18.54
C SER A 591 1.87 -22.19 19.95
#